data_799bccbb535c71cf28029928d68e9d37
#
_entry.id   799bccbb535c71cf28029928d68e9d37
#
_cell.length_a   1.000
_cell.length_b   1.000
_cell.length_c   1.000
_cell.angle_alpha   90.00
_cell.angle_beta   90.00
_cell.angle_gamma   90.00
#
_symmetry.space_group_name_H-M   'P 1'
#
loop_
_entity.id
_entity.type
_entity.pdbx_description
1 polymer ?
#
loop_
_entity_poly.entity_id
_entity_poly.type
_entity_poly.pdbx_seq_one_letter_code
_entity_poly.pdbx_strand_id
1 'polypeptide(L)'
;MRPSLLAALALCFLILAGCGGAPRPTTGTVVIGLTSELRAGVELDRLRMVLRAGGEVLRDDVLTHKSGQLFFPRELFFRDLEDGTAVEISLEAFGAEDAGRPLLVRAASTRVIGGRTLLLRVRLEQECVVAPGDPTCPAPQTCVAGGCSAPDVDPRRLEPYSDSWSADAVPDACKPAGGGEPVVVVGEGQADYFALEDLDEVQVEAGPQGGYHIFVAIRLKNLRQSGSITVVNGAVPELDYAIEPLRVIFTLDQDEGGFCKLAGLRFRLDGERTIDELLGKVVDVEVTVTDADGDTGTG
;
A
#
# COMPACT_ATOMS: atom_id res chain seq x y z
N MET A 1 65.88 -30.48 67.58
CA MET A 1 64.43 -30.37 67.62
C MET A 1 63.91 -29.87 66.27
N ARG A 2 63.16 -30.71 65.59
CA ARG A 2 62.72 -30.46 64.19
C ARG A 2 61.41 -29.70 64.18
N PRO A 3 61.19 -28.76 63.23
CA PRO A 3 59.84 -28.32 62.89
C PRO A 3 59.35 -28.96 61.61
N SER A 4 58.10 -29.33 61.60
CA SER A 4 57.34 -30.05 60.58
C SER A 4 57.01 -29.19 59.37
N LEU A 5 57.21 -29.72 58.18
CA LEU A 5 56.69 -29.15 56.94
C LEU A 5 55.15 -29.37 56.86
N LEU A 6 54.45 -28.30 56.68
CA LEU A 6 53.03 -28.33 56.24
C LEU A 6 52.97 -28.05 54.73
N ALA A 7 52.62 -29.07 53.96
CA ALA A 7 52.38 -29.00 52.53
C ALA A 7 51.00 -28.28 52.28
N ALA A 8 51.03 -27.15 51.62
CA ALA A 8 49.86 -26.46 51.10
C ALA A 8 49.49 -27.05 49.73
N LEU A 9 48.37 -27.82 49.69
CA LEU A 9 47.77 -28.28 48.46
C LEU A 9 46.96 -27.14 47.84
N ALA A 10 47.47 -26.50 46.82
CA ALA A 10 46.72 -25.52 46.05
C ALA A 10 45.79 -26.27 45.05
N LEU A 11 44.49 -26.28 45.35
CA LEU A 11 43.44 -26.81 44.53
C LEU A 11 43.11 -25.79 43.42
N CYS A 12 43.69 -25.97 42.20
CA CYS A 12 43.31 -25.19 41.02
C CYS A 12 41.91 -25.62 40.54
N PHE A 13 40.89 -24.84 40.93
CA PHE A 13 39.59 -24.94 40.27
C PHE A 13 39.68 -24.31 38.88
N LEU A 14 39.81 -25.14 37.84
CA LEU A 14 39.57 -24.74 36.46
C LEU A 14 38.07 -24.45 36.30
N ILE A 15 37.68 -23.19 36.32
CA ILE A 15 36.37 -22.74 35.89
C ILE A 15 36.37 -22.86 34.35
N LEU A 16 35.81 -23.96 33.83
CA LEU A 16 35.38 -24.02 32.44
C LEU A 16 34.19 -23.09 32.27
N ALA A 17 34.50 -21.82 31.95
CA ALA A 17 33.49 -20.91 31.41
C ALA A 17 33.02 -21.48 30.07
N GLY A 18 32.00 -22.31 30.11
CA GLY A 18 31.27 -22.70 28.92
C GLY A 18 30.73 -21.44 28.25
N CYS A 19 31.23 -21.13 27.04
CA CYS A 19 30.55 -20.16 26.15
C CYS A 19 29.17 -20.71 25.83
N GLY A 20 28.22 -20.51 26.73
CA GLY A 20 26.80 -20.64 26.43
C GLY A 20 26.43 -19.56 25.43
N GLY A 21 26.47 -19.90 24.14
CA GLY A 21 25.91 -19.03 23.13
C GLY A 21 24.48 -18.68 23.52
N ALA A 22 24.11 -17.41 23.45
CA ALA A 22 22.72 -17.00 23.66
C ALA A 22 21.81 -17.89 22.78
N PRO A 23 20.67 -18.36 23.31
CA PRO A 23 19.75 -19.15 22.53
C PRO A 23 19.39 -18.38 21.25
N ARG A 24 19.50 -19.05 20.10
CA ARG A 24 19.12 -18.44 18.83
C ARG A 24 17.64 -18.07 18.90
N PRO A 25 17.27 -16.88 18.43
CA PRO A 25 15.87 -16.51 18.32
C PRO A 25 15.13 -17.56 17.52
N THR A 26 14.01 -18.02 18.03
CA THR A 26 13.21 -19.10 17.40
C THR A 26 12.21 -18.55 16.38
N THR A 27 11.93 -17.23 16.42
CA THR A 27 10.98 -16.58 15.52
C THR A 27 11.66 -15.48 14.71
N GLY A 28 11.08 -15.16 13.55
CA GLY A 28 11.51 -14.09 12.67
C GLY A 28 10.32 -13.50 11.91
N THR A 29 10.60 -12.53 11.06
CA THR A 29 9.60 -11.82 10.27
C THR A 29 10.00 -11.82 8.80
N VAL A 30 9.04 -12.08 7.91
CA VAL A 30 9.16 -11.81 6.48
C VAL A 30 8.20 -10.69 6.12
N VAL A 31 8.71 -9.67 5.46
CA VAL A 31 7.91 -8.60 4.87
C VAL A 31 7.89 -8.83 3.36
N ILE A 32 6.70 -8.96 2.79
CA ILE A 32 6.55 -8.98 1.33
C ILE A 32 6.32 -7.54 0.88
N GLY A 33 7.27 -7.01 0.13
CA GLY A 33 7.18 -5.72 -0.54
C GLY A 33 6.63 -5.91 -1.95
N LEU A 34 5.35 -5.55 -2.16
CA LEU A 34 4.66 -5.70 -3.44
C LEU A 34 4.69 -4.40 -4.22
N THR A 35 5.18 -4.46 -5.46
CA THR A 35 5.20 -3.35 -6.43
C THR A 35 4.56 -3.77 -7.74
N SER A 36 4.20 -2.81 -8.59
CA SER A 36 3.60 -3.06 -9.90
C SER A 36 4.13 -2.08 -10.94
N GLU A 37 4.40 -2.57 -12.13
CA GLU A 37 4.59 -1.76 -13.34
C GLU A 37 3.26 -1.53 -14.07
N LEU A 38 2.23 -2.34 -13.72
CA LEU A 38 0.89 -2.19 -14.25
C LEU A 38 0.18 -1.07 -13.49
N ARG A 39 -0.44 -0.16 -14.22
CA ARG A 39 -1.19 0.96 -13.65
C ARG A 39 -2.56 0.49 -13.18
N ALA A 40 -2.81 0.67 -11.86
CA ALA A 40 -4.13 0.41 -11.30
C ALA A 40 -5.19 1.31 -11.96
N GLY A 41 -6.33 0.73 -12.35
CA GLY A 41 -7.41 1.43 -13.04
C GLY A 41 -7.21 1.58 -14.56
N VAL A 42 -6.04 1.25 -15.09
CA VAL A 42 -5.74 1.31 -16.54
C VAL A 42 -5.48 -0.10 -17.08
N GLU A 43 -4.34 -0.70 -16.72
CA GLU A 43 -4.01 -2.08 -17.11
C GLU A 43 -4.49 -3.10 -16.07
N LEU A 44 -4.53 -2.71 -14.79
CA LEU A 44 -4.86 -3.58 -13.66
C LEU A 44 -6.13 -3.10 -12.96
N ASP A 45 -7.24 -3.81 -13.13
CA ASP A 45 -8.51 -3.50 -12.47
C ASP A 45 -8.69 -4.27 -11.17
N ARG A 46 -8.23 -5.52 -11.13
CA ARG A 46 -8.43 -6.43 -10.03
C ARG A 46 -7.20 -7.31 -9.78
N LEU A 47 -6.88 -7.53 -8.49
CA LEU A 47 -5.80 -8.42 -8.05
C LEU A 47 -6.35 -9.40 -7.01
N ARG A 48 -6.31 -10.70 -7.32
CA ARG A 48 -6.49 -11.73 -6.30
C ARG A 48 -5.16 -12.02 -5.66
N MET A 49 -5.12 -12.03 -4.33
CA MET A 49 -3.93 -12.23 -3.52
C MET A 49 -4.18 -13.33 -2.49
N VAL A 50 -3.41 -14.40 -2.57
CA VAL A 50 -3.44 -15.49 -1.61
C VAL A 50 -2.13 -15.52 -0.84
N LEU A 51 -2.22 -15.46 0.48
CA LEU A 51 -1.09 -15.50 1.42
C LEU A 51 -1.11 -16.79 2.22
N ARG A 52 0.04 -17.48 2.32
CA ARG A 52 0.20 -18.70 3.12
C ARG A 52 1.40 -18.59 4.03
N ALA A 53 1.28 -19.24 5.20
CA ALA A 53 2.41 -19.50 6.08
C ALA A 53 2.33 -20.94 6.61
N GLY A 54 3.42 -21.68 6.58
CA GLY A 54 3.46 -23.08 7.02
C GLY A 54 2.50 -24.01 6.25
N GLY A 55 2.09 -23.62 5.02
CA GLY A 55 1.12 -24.34 4.21
C GLY A 55 -0.34 -23.94 4.44
N GLU A 56 -0.65 -23.19 5.49
CA GLU A 56 -2.00 -22.70 5.77
C GLU A 56 -2.30 -21.41 5.02
N VAL A 57 -3.53 -21.26 4.51
CA VAL A 57 -4.01 -20.01 3.90
C VAL A 57 -4.38 -19.03 5.00
N LEU A 58 -3.64 -17.93 5.08
CA LEU A 58 -3.91 -16.84 6.03
C LEU A 58 -4.90 -15.83 5.46
N ARG A 59 -4.83 -15.57 4.15
CA ARG A 59 -5.68 -14.61 3.45
C ARG A 59 -5.91 -15.07 2.01
N ASP A 60 -7.11 -14.80 1.50
CA ASP A 60 -7.48 -14.92 0.08
C ASP A 60 -8.38 -13.71 -0.23
N ASP A 61 -7.75 -12.65 -0.71
CA ASP A 61 -8.39 -11.36 -0.93
C ASP A 61 -8.49 -11.05 -2.42
N VAL A 62 -9.59 -10.40 -2.80
CA VAL A 62 -9.74 -9.77 -4.10
C VAL A 62 -9.76 -8.26 -3.93
N LEU A 63 -8.69 -7.62 -4.39
CA LEU A 63 -8.51 -6.18 -4.32
C LEU A 63 -8.93 -5.58 -5.66
N THR A 64 -9.71 -4.51 -5.64
CA THR A 64 -10.16 -3.82 -6.87
C THR A 64 -9.73 -2.36 -6.85
N HIS A 65 -9.46 -1.80 -8.03
CA HIS A 65 -9.19 -0.39 -8.17
C HIS A 65 -10.37 0.46 -7.64
N LYS A 66 -11.59 0.13 -8.04
CA LYS A 66 -12.81 0.87 -7.65
C LYS A 66 -13.08 0.88 -6.14
N SER A 67 -12.56 -0.10 -5.38
CA SER A 67 -12.70 -0.10 -3.91
C SER A 67 -11.60 0.69 -3.19
N GLY A 68 -10.62 1.24 -3.93
CA GLY A 68 -9.44 1.89 -3.35
C GLY A 68 -8.47 0.95 -2.64
N GLN A 69 -8.71 -0.36 -2.71
CA GLN A 69 -7.88 -1.35 -2.03
C GLN A 69 -6.67 -1.80 -2.85
N LEU A 70 -6.68 -1.52 -4.15
CA LEU A 70 -5.60 -1.86 -5.07
C LEU A 70 -4.64 -0.68 -5.20
N PHE A 71 -3.54 -0.72 -4.46
CA PHE A 71 -2.51 0.31 -4.46
C PHE A 71 -1.11 -0.30 -4.29
N PHE A 72 -0.10 0.40 -4.78
CA PHE A 72 1.32 0.03 -4.70
C PHE A 72 2.16 1.29 -4.38
N PRO A 73 3.32 1.13 -3.69
CA PRO A 73 3.82 -0.10 -3.08
C PRO A 73 2.96 -0.56 -1.92
N ARG A 74 3.01 -1.86 -1.61
CA ARG A 74 2.24 -2.45 -0.51
C ARG A 74 3.12 -3.38 0.31
N GLU A 75 2.95 -3.35 1.63
CA GLU A 75 3.64 -4.23 2.57
C GLU A 75 2.69 -5.25 3.19
N LEU A 76 3.16 -6.48 3.30
CA LEU A 76 2.45 -7.58 3.92
C LEU A 76 3.38 -8.23 4.92
N PHE A 77 3.03 -8.16 6.20
CA PHE A 77 3.88 -8.62 7.29
C PHE A 77 3.50 -10.03 7.76
N PHE A 78 4.46 -10.91 7.76
CA PHE A 78 4.41 -12.24 8.38
C PHE A 78 5.31 -12.23 9.62
N ARG A 79 4.71 -11.89 10.77
CA ARG A 79 5.44 -11.62 12.01
C ARG A 79 5.47 -12.84 12.92
N ASP A 80 6.53 -12.93 13.74
CA ASP A 80 6.67 -13.90 14.83
C ASP A 80 6.50 -15.37 14.39
N LEU A 81 6.87 -15.68 13.16
CA LEU A 81 6.84 -17.05 12.65
C LEU A 81 8.10 -17.82 13.06
N GLU A 82 7.96 -19.11 13.33
CA GLU A 82 9.06 -20.01 13.69
C GLU A 82 10.11 -20.08 12.58
N ASP A 83 11.38 -20.26 12.97
CA ASP A 83 12.50 -20.44 12.05
C ASP A 83 12.21 -21.59 11.06
N GLY A 84 12.47 -21.38 9.78
CA GLY A 84 12.21 -22.35 8.72
C GLY A 84 10.77 -22.39 8.21
N THR A 85 9.81 -21.68 8.81
CA THR A 85 8.43 -21.60 8.31
C THR A 85 8.42 -21.05 6.87
N ALA A 86 7.74 -21.75 5.96
CA ALA A 86 7.54 -21.29 4.59
C ALA A 86 6.52 -20.15 4.58
N VAL A 87 6.82 -19.09 3.84
CA VAL A 87 5.93 -17.96 3.54
C VAL A 87 5.74 -17.90 2.04
N GLU A 88 4.50 -17.82 1.59
CA GLU A 88 4.14 -17.84 0.18
C GLU A 88 3.13 -16.77 -0.15
N ILE A 89 3.29 -16.15 -1.33
CA ILE A 89 2.31 -15.26 -1.95
C ILE A 89 2.00 -15.74 -3.37
N SER A 90 0.73 -15.72 -3.72
CA SER A 90 0.26 -15.96 -5.09
C SER A 90 -0.65 -14.81 -5.50
N LEU A 91 -0.40 -14.27 -6.68
CA LEU A 91 -1.08 -13.11 -7.25
C LEU A 91 -1.63 -13.49 -8.62
N GLU A 92 -2.90 -13.16 -8.85
CA GLU A 92 -3.56 -13.22 -10.15
C GLU A 92 -4.05 -11.82 -10.50
N ALA A 93 -3.46 -11.22 -11.52
CA ALA A 93 -3.79 -9.87 -11.98
C ALA A 93 -4.78 -9.93 -13.15
N PHE A 94 -5.79 -9.06 -13.13
CA PHE A 94 -6.86 -9.01 -14.13
C PHE A 94 -7.05 -7.59 -14.63
N GLY A 95 -7.25 -7.44 -15.94
CA GLY A 95 -7.66 -6.19 -16.59
C GLY A 95 -9.17 -5.96 -16.51
N ALA A 96 -9.61 -4.76 -16.92
CA ALA A 96 -11.03 -4.38 -16.89
C ALA A 96 -11.91 -5.21 -17.84
N GLU A 97 -11.35 -5.66 -18.96
CA GLU A 97 -12.07 -6.39 -20.02
C GLU A 97 -12.02 -7.92 -19.86
N ASP A 98 -11.33 -8.41 -18.81
CA ASP A 98 -11.05 -9.84 -18.68
C ASP A 98 -12.23 -10.66 -18.15
N ALA A 99 -12.66 -11.60 -18.97
CA ALA A 99 -13.71 -12.60 -18.69
C ALA A 99 -13.22 -13.71 -17.70
N GLY A 100 -12.46 -13.34 -16.66
CA GLY A 100 -12.04 -14.25 -15.58
C GLY A 100 -10.71 -14.97 -15.82
N ARG A 101 -9.95 -14.61 -16.85
CA ARG A 101 -8.56 -15.06 -17.04
C ARG A 101 -7.58 -14.01 -16.52
N PRO A 102 -6.58 -14.39 -15.71
CA PRO A 102 -5.55 -13.45 -15.30
C PRO A 102 -4.65 -13.10 -16.49
N LEU A 103 -4.34 -11.82 -16.65
CA LEU A 103 -3.35 -11.31 -17.60
C LEU A 103 -1.92 -11.55 -17.10
N LEU A 104 -1.73 -11.80 -15.80
CA LEU A 104 -0.45 -12.10 -15.18
C LEU A 104 -0.69 -12.95 -13.94
N VAL A 105 0.14 -13.99 -13.76
CA VAL A 105 0.22 -14.78 -12.53
C VAL A 105 1.63 -14.66 -11.97
N ARG A 106 1.73 -14.26 -10.70
CA ARG A 106 2.99 -14.09 -9.98
C ARG A 106 2.94 -14.84 -8.66
N ALA A 107 3.89 -15.73 -8.42
CA ALA A 107 4.07 -16.40 -7.15
C ALA A 107 5.48 -16.18 -6.63
N ALA A 108 5.63 -16.10 -5.31
CA ALA A 108 6.92 -16.11 -4.65
C ALA A 108 6.82 -16.83 -3.31
N SER A 109 7.88 -17.51 -2.92
CA SER A 109 8.00 -18.18 -1.63
C SER A 109 9.39 -18.00 -1.05
N THR A 110 9.47 -18.04 0.28
CA THR A 110 10.73 -18.07 1.02
C THR A 110 10.53 -18.71 2.38
N ARG A 111 11.60 -18.77 3.19
CA ARG A 111 11.53 -19.28 4.57
C ARG A 111 11.96 -18.21 5.56
N VAL A 112 11.33 -18.24 6.73
CA VAL A 112 11.69 -17.41 7.87
C VAL A 112 13.09 -17.75 8.36
N ILE A 113 13.88 -16.74 8.72
CA ILE A 113 15.14 -16.91 9.49
C ILE A 113 14.92 -16.29 10.87
N GLY A 114 15.08 -17.10 11.92
CA GLY A 114 14.93 -16.66 13.30
C GLY A 114 15.83 -15.46 13.64
N GLY A 115 15.28 -14.49 14.34
CA GLY A 115 15.94 -13.23 14.74
C GLY A 115 16.15 -12.22 13.61
N ARG A 116 15.57 -12.44 12.43
CA ARG A 116 15.71 -11.52 11.29
C ARG A 116 14.34 -11.02 10.80
N THR A 117 14.33 -9.77 10.36
CA THR A 117 13.25 -9.20 9.54
C THR A 117 13.77 -9.04 8.12
N LEU A 118 13.26 -9.84 7.20
CA LEU A 118 13.74 -9.92 5.82
C LEU A 118 12.68 -9.44 4.84
N LEU A 119 13.11 -8.81 3.76
CA LEU A 119 12.25 -8.32 2.69
C LEU A 119 12.26 -9.29 1.49
N LEU A 120 11.08 -9.79 1.12
CA LEU A 120 10.81 -10.50 -0.13
C LEU A 120 10.16 -9.53 -1.11
N ARG A 121 10.91 -9.05 -2.10
CA ARG A 121 10.35 -8.19 -3.15
C ARG A 121 9.57 -9.01 -4.15
N VAL A 122 8.33 -8.61 -4.41
CA VAL A 122 7.44 -9.21 -5.41
C VAL A 122 6.94 -8.10 -6.32
N ARG A 123 7.16 -8.25 -7.62
CA ARG A 123 6.82 -7.25 -8.63
C ARG A 123 5.83 -7.84 -9.63
N LEU A 124 4.80 -7.08 -9.98
CA LEU A 124 3.97 -7.33 -11.14
C LEU A 124 4.62 -6.60 -12.33
N GLU A 125 5.26 -7.37 -13.21
CA GLU A 125 6.12 -6.84 -14.28
C GLU A 125 5.36 -6.81 -15.60
N GLN A 126 5.51 -5.73 -16.36
CA GLN A 126 4.87 -5.56 -17.67
C GLN A 126 5.28 -6.67 -18.66
N GLU A 127 6.54 -7.12 -18.58
CA GLU A 127 7.07 -8.20 -19.41
C GLU A 127 6.42 -9.56 -19.15
N CYS A 128 5.71 -9.70 -18.02
CA CYS A 128 5.00 -10.91 -17.62
C CYS A 128 3.51 -10.91 -18.01
N VAL A 129 3.04 -9.82 -18.60
CA VAL A 129 1.66 -9.73 -19.11
C VAL A 129 1.52 -10.60 -20.36
N VAL A 130 0.55 -11.51 -20.33
CA VAL A 130 0.26 -12.38 -21.49
C VAL A 130 -0.90 -11.80 -22.30
N ALA A 131 -0.83 -11.97 -23.62
CA ALA A 131 -1.93 -11.61 -24.50
C ALA A 131 -3.17 -12.50 -24.23
N PRO A 132 -4.38 -12.02 -24.53
CA PRO A 132 -5.59 -12.82 -24.39
C PRO A 132 -5.49 -14.15 -25.14
N GLY A 133 -5.56 -15.26 -24.39
CA GLY A 133 -5.45 -16.62 -24.95
C GLY A 133 -4.07 -17.25 -24.82
N ASP A 134 -3.03 -16.50 -24.56
CA ASP A 134 -1.70 -17.05 -24.34
C ASP A 134 -1.59 -17.72 -22.96
N PRO A 135 -0.79 -18.78 -22.83
CA PRO A 135 -0.60 -19.45 -21.54
C PRO A 135 0.30 -18.63 -20.63
N THR A 136 -0.05 -18.57 -19.36
CA THR A 136 0.87 -18.17 -18.29
C THR A 136 1.94 -19.25 -18.06
N CYS A 137 2.95 -18.97 -17.23
CA CYS A 137 3.93 -19.97 -16.86
C CYS A 137 3.27 -21.24 -16.28
N PRO A 138 3.72 -22.44 -16.70
CA PRO A 138 3.16 -23.69 -16.16
C PRO A 138 3.46 -23.83 -14.67
N ALA A 139 2.46 -24.26 -13.89
CA ALA A 139 2.67 -24.53 -12.47
C ALA A 139 3.75 -25.63 -12.25
N PRO A 140 4.63 -25.47 -11.24
CA PRO A 140 4.65 -24.46 -10.19
C PRO A 140 5.44 -23.19 -10.53
N GLN A 141 5.84 -22.99 -11.78
CA GLN A 141 6.63 -21.83 -12.19
C GLN A 141 5.81 -20.53 -12.14
N THR A 142 6.53 -19.42 -12.06
CA THR A 142 6.02 -18.05 -12.07
C THR A 142 6.82 -17.21 -13.06
N CYS A 143 6.22 -16.14 -13.57
CA CYS A 143 6.94 -15.23 -14.45
C CYS A 143 7.76 -14.21 -13.62
N VAL A 144 9.03 -14.05 -14.01
CA VAL A 144 9.97 -13.04 -13.50
C VAL A 144 10.77 -12.50 -14.69
N ALA A 145 10.81 -11.20 -14.89
CA ALA A 145 11.50 -10.53 -16.00
C ALA A 145 11.19 -11.20 -17.37
N GLY A 146 9.90 -11.44 -17.64
CA GLY A 146 9.43 -12.05 -18.88
C GLY A 146 9.70 -13.55 -19.02
N GLY A 147 10.37 -14.19 -18.07
CA GLY A 147 10.75 -15.61 -18.12
C GLY A 147 10.09 -16.44 -17.00
N CYS A 148 9.83 -17.74 -17.32
CA CYS A 148 9.30 -18.65 -16.31
C CYS A 148 10.40 -19.19 -15.40
N SER A 149 10.24 -19.06 -14.09
CA SER A 149 11.20 -19.48 -13.06
C SER A 149 10.51 -20.11 -11.86
N ALA A 150 11.29 -20.77 -10.97
CA ALA A 150 10.77 -21.26 -9.70
C ALA A 150 10.36 -20.09 -8.79
N PRO A 151 9.25 -20.21 -8.02
CA PRO A 151 8.81 -19.17 -7.11
C PRO A 151 9.66 -19.06 -5.84
N ASP A 152 10.49 -20.08 -5.53
CA ASP A 152 11.25 -20.16 -4.28
C ASP A 152 12.49 -19.24 -4.32
N VAL A 153 12.61 -18.39 -3.31
CA VAL A 153 13.72 -17.47 -3.12
C VAL A 153 14.49 -17.88 -1.87
N ASP A 154 15.82 -18.16 -2.02
CA ASP A 154 16.68 -18.49 -0.89
C ASP A 154 16.64 -17.35 0.15
N PRO A 155 16.22 -17.58 1.39
CA PRO A 155 16.10 -16.55 2.41
C PRO A 155 17.44 -15.87 2.75
N ARG A 156 18.57 -16.50 2.45
CA ARG A 156 19.91 -15.92 2.63
C ARG A 156 20.24 -14.82 1.61
N ARG A 157 19.50 -14.78 0.50
CA ARG A 157 19.62 -13.75 -0.53
C ARG A 157 18.71 -12.56 -0.30
N LEU A 158 17.77 -12.69 0.65
CA LEU A 158 16.88 -11.59 0.98
C LEU A 158 17.64 -10.50 1.74
N GLU A 159 17.34 -9.27 1.42
CA GLU A 159 17.86 -8.11 2.14
C GLU A 159 17.15 -7.94 3.50
N PRO A 160 17.78 -7.31 4.48
CA PRO A 160 17.09 -6.84 5.67
C PRO A 160 16.00 -5.84 5.28
N TYR A 161 14.84 -5.97 5.92
CA TYR A 161 13.77 -4.99 5.71
C TYR A 161 14.19 -3.59 6.22
N SER A 162 13.81 -2.57 5.48
CA SER A 162 13.93 -1.16 5.82
C SER A 162 12.65 -0.44 5.41
N ASP A 163 12.19 0.52 6.18
CA ASP A 163 11.00 1.32 5.87
C ASP A 163 11.12 2.09 4.53
N SER A 164 12.36 2.32 4.08
CA SER A 164 12.65 2.96 2.79
C SER A 164 12.78 2.00 1.61
N TRP A 165 12.40 0.73 1.76
CA TRP A 165 12.60 -0.31 0.74
C TRP A 165 11.96 0.02 -0.61
N SER A 166 10.91 0.80 -0.62
CA SER A 166 10.15 1.19 -1.82
C SER A 166 10.63 2.49 -2.46
N ALA A 167 11.67 3.14 -1.90
CA ALA A 167 12.17 4.42 -2.41
C ALA A 167 12.62 4.35 -3.89
N ASP A 168 13.12 3.17 -4.33
CA ASP A 168 13.52 2.89 -5.71
C ASP A 168 12.45 2.09 -6.48
N ALA A 169 11.22 2.02 -5.96
CA ALA A 169 10.11 1.33 -6.61
C ALA A 169 9.75 2.02 -7.93
N VAL A 170 8.96 1.31 -8.76
CA VAL A 170 8.50 1.80 -10.08
C VAL A 170 8.07 3.26 -10.02
N PRO A 171 8.48 4.10 -10.98
CA PRO A 171 8.10 5.51 -11.01
C PRO A 171 6.58 5.65 -10.92
N ASP A 172 6.12 6.40 -9.93
CA ASP A 172 4.72 6.76 -9.78
C ASP A 172 4.38 7.82 -10.83
N ALA A 173 3.28 7.61 -11.56
CA ALA A 173 2.90 8.54 -12.62
C ALA A 173 2.54 9.94 -12.10
N CYS A 174 2.02 9.99 -10.88
CA CYS A 174 1.60 11.22 -10.22
C CYS A 174 2.76 11.89 -9.45
N LYS A 175 3.81 11.09 -9.12
CA LYS A 175 5.00 11.54 -8.39
C LYS A 175 6.26 11.07 -9.14
N PRO A 176 6.61 11.68 -10.27
CA PRO A 176 7.81 11.34 -11.01
C PRO A 176 9.07 11.62 -10.18
N ALA A 177 10.11 10.82 -10.38
CA ALA A 177 11.42 11.07 -9.75
C ALA A 177 11.93 12.47 -10.13
N GLY A 178 12.29 13.26 -9.10
CA GLY A 178 12.69 14.66 -9.30
C GLY A 178 11.51 15.62 -9.55
N GLY A 179 10.30 15.21 -9.22
CA GLY A 179 9.11 16.07 -9.19
C GLY A 179 9.31 17.28 -8.27
N GLY A 180 8.44 18.28 -8.46
CA GLY A 180 8.47 19.51 -7.65
C GLY A 180 7.67 19.39 -6.35
N GLU A 181 7.28 20.55 -5.81
CA GLU A 181 6.38 20.62 -4.66
C GLU A 181 5.04 19.93 -4.93
N PRO A 182 4.41 19.31 -3.93
CA PRO A 182 3.07 18.78 -4.02
C PRO A 182 2.06 19.84 -4.49
N VAL A 183 1.21 19.46 -5.43
CA VAL A 183 0.13 20.31 -5.95
C VAL A 183 -1.18 19.57 -5.76
N VAL A 184 -2.17 20.23 -5.16
CA VAL A 184 -3.56 19.78 -5.08
C VAL A 184 -4.45 20.87 -5.63
N VAL A 185 -5.37 20.52 -6.52
CA VAL A 185 -6.37 21.46 -7.08
C VAL A 185 -7.74 20.85 -6.84
N VAL A 186 -8.60 21.64 -6.20
CA VAL A 186 -9.98 21.26 -5.91
C VAL A 186 -10.85 21.57 -7.13
N GLY A 187 -11.82 20.73 -7.37
CA GLY A 187 -12.82 20.87 -8.42
C GLY A 187 -14.09 20.11 -8.05
N GLU A 188 -14.98 19.96 -9.01
CA GLU A 188 -16.22 19.20 -8.86
C GLU A 188 -16.29 18.04 -9.85
N GLY A 189 -17.26 17.16 -9.63
CA GLY A 189 -17.69 16.14 -10.58
C GLY A 189 -17.86 14.76 -9.98
N GLN A 190 -18.87 14.07 -10.45
CA GLN A 190 -19.21 12.70 -10.00
C GLN A 190 -18.36 11.63 -10.71
N ALA A 191 -18.12 11.78 -12.00
CA ALA A 191 -17.47 10.78 -12.85
C ALA A 191 -16.11 11.25 -13.37
N ASP A 192 -15.86 12.54 -13.40
CA ASP A 192 -14.64 13.15 -13.89
C ASP A 192 -14.35 14.44 -13.10
N TYR A 193 -13.17 15.02 -13.29
CA TYR A 193 -12.76 16.27 -12.71
C TYR A 193 -13.19 17.44 -13.61
N PHE A 194 -13.88 18.41 -13.02
CA PHE A 194 -14.16 19.71 -13.61
C PHE A 194 -13.58 20.81 -12.72
N ALA A 195 -12.87 21.74 -13.34
CA ALA A 195 -12.28 22.85 -12.60
C ALA A 195 -13.39 23.76 -12.02
N LEU A 196 -13.16 24.26 -10.81
CA LEU A 196 -13.98 25.28 -10.17
C LEU A 196 -13.19 26.59 -10.07
N GLU A 197 -13.89 27.70 -10.21
CA GLU A 197 -13.43 29.03 -9.83
C GLU A 197 -14.10 29.43 -8.50
N ASP A 198 -13.54 30.43 -7.83
CA ASP A 198 -14.12 30.94 -6.58
C ASP A 198 -15.55 31.44 -6.84
N LEU A 199 -16.48 31.04 -5.99
CA LEU A 199 -17.91 31.36 -6.03
C LEU A 199 -18.71 30.69 -7.16
N ASP A 200 -18.16 29.68 -7.82
CA ASP A 200 -18.95 28.84 -8.72
C ASP A 200 -20.10 28.15 -7.99
N GLU A 201 -21.24 28.04 -8.66
CA GLU A 201 -22.39 27.32 -8.14
C GLU A 201 -22.22 25.84 -8.34
N VAL A 202 -22.26 25.06 -7.23
CA VAL A 202 -22.20 23.61 -7.25
C VAL A 202 -23.56 22.99 -7.00
N GLN A 203 -23.84 21.87 -7.65
CA GLN A 203 -25.09 21.16 -7.48
C GLN A 203 -25.11 20.35 -6.18
N VAL A 204 -26.16 20.54 -5.38
CA VAL A 204 -26.43 19.72 -4.20
C VAL A 204 -27.31 18.53 -4.59
N GLU A 205 -26.92 17.32 -4.19
CA GLU A 205 -27.65 16.10 -4.48
C GLU A 205 -28.11 15.40 -3.19
N ALA A 206 -29.31 14.78 -3.25
CA ALA A 206 -29.82 13.95 -2.18
C ALA A 206 -29.16 12.56 -2.22
N GLY A 207 -28.61 12.12 -1.10
CA GLY A 207 -28.01 10.80 -0.98
C GLY A 207 -29.06 9.69 -0.91
N PRO A 208 -28.78 8.49 -1.44
CA PRO A 208 -29.73 7.35 -1.43
C PRO A 208 -30.06 6.82 -0.03
N GLN A 209 -29.22 7.14 0.96
CA GLN A 209 -29.42 6.77 2.37
C GLN A 209 -29.89 7.96 3.23
N GLY A 210 -30.31 9.06 2.58
CA GLY A 210 -30.61 10.33 3.21
C GLY A 210 -29.39 11.25 3.27
N GLY A 211 -29.64 12.52 3.61
CA GLY A 211 -28.65 13.59 3.63
C GLY A 211 -28.39 14.19 2.25
N TYR A 212 -27.64 15.27 2.26
CA TYR A 212 -27.32 16.07 1.08
C TYR A 212 -25.81 16.24 0.94
N HIS A 213 -25.31 16.16 -0.28
CA HIS A 213 -23.88 16.25 -0.56
C HIS A 213 -23.62 17.00 -1.87
N ILE A 214 -22.39 17.48 -2.00
CA ILE A 214 -21.79 17.90 -3.27
C ILE A 214 -20.77 16.85 -3.70
N PHE A 215 -20.48 16.77 -5.00
CA PHE A 215 -19.38 15.96 -5.51
C PHE A 215 -18.11 16.79 -5.60
N VAL A 216 -17.16 16.51 -4.71
CA VAL A 216 -15.82 17.10 -4.78
C VAL A 216 -14.96 16.19 -5.67
N ALA A 217 -14.18 16.81 -6.52
CA ALA A 217 -13.12 16.16 -7.29
C ALA A 217 -11.78 16.85 -7.02
N ILE A 218 -10.68 16.14 -7.19
CA ILE A 218 -9.34 16.71 -7.05
C ILE A 218 -8.45 16.32 -8.20
N ARG A 219 -7.51 17.17 -8.54
CA ARG A 219 -6.31 16.86 -9.32
C ARG A 219 -5.09 17.09 -8.44
N LEU A 220 -4.11 16.20 -8.54
CA LEU A 220 -2.87 16.35 -7.81
C LEU A 220 -1.66 16.02 -8.67
N LYS A 221 -0.51 16.54 -8.28
CA LYS A 221 0.78 16.30 -8.89
C LYS A 221 1.87 16.26 -7.82
N ASN A 222 2.92 15.48 -8.04
CA ASN A 222 4.04 15.29 -7.12
C ASN A 222 3.65 14.67 -5.77
N LEU A 223 2.55 13.92 -5.75
CA LEU A 223 2.10 13.06 -4.67
C LEU A 223 1.83 11.66 -5.21
N ARG A 224 1.98 10.62 -4.41
CA ARG A 224 1.79 9.24 -4.88
C ARG A 224 0.37 8.97 -5.35
N GLN A 225 0.26 8.23 -6.44
CA GLN A 225 -1.02 7.81 -7.03
C GLN A 225 -1.86 6.99 -6.06
N SER A 226 -1.23 6.19 -5.22
CA SER A 226 -1.92 5.21 -4.37
C SER A 226 -1.47 5.29 -2.92
N GLY A 227 -2.38 4.89 -2.01
CA GLY A 227 -2.13 4.89 -0.56
C GLY A 227 -2.15 6.28 0.06
N SER A 228 -2.50 7.31 -0.71
CA SER A 228 -2.62 8.68 -0.23
C SER A 228 -3.90 8.87 0.57
N ILE A 229 -3.79 9.57 1.69
CA ILE A 229 -4.92 9.94 2.54
C ILE A 229 -5.42 11.31 2.08
N THR A 230 -6.66 11.37 1.64
CA THR A 230 -7.34 12.62 1.27
C THR A 230 -8.31 13.01 2.37
N VAL A 231 -8.20 14.24 2.85
CA VAL A 231 -9.13 14.85 3.82
C VAL A 231 -9.77 16.04 3.16
N VAL A 232 -11.10 16.05 3.08
CA VAL A 232 -11.91 17.18 2.62
C VAL A 232 -12.51 17.85 3.84
N ASN A 233 -12.15 19.09 4.09
CA ASN A 233 -12.73 19.96 5.10
C ASN A 233 -13.68 20.94 4.43
N GLY A 234 -14.70 21.39 5.14
CA GLY A 234 -15.60 22.42 4.66
C GLY A 234 -16.12 23.29 5.79
N ALA A 235 -16.43 24.52 5.45
CA ALA A 235 -17.06 25.48 6.37
C ALA A 235 -18.05 26.35 5.64
N VAL A 236 -19.07 26.83 6.37
CA VAL A 236 -20.01 27.87 5.94
C VAL A 236 -19.80 29.08 6.84
N PRO A 237 -18.92 30.04 6.44
CA PRO A 237 -18.52 31.14 7.30
C PRO A 237 -19.69 32.02 7.78
N GLU A 238 -20.69 32.25 6.93
CA GLU A 238 -21.87 33.03 7.29
C GLU A 238 -22.67 32.47 8.48
N LEU A 239 -22.54 31.16 8.73
CA LEU A 239 -23.27 30.45 9.77
C LEU A 239 -22.38 30.01 10.93
N ASP A 240 -21.09 30.32 10.88
CA ASP A 240 -20.08 29.80 11.82
C ASP A 240 -20.20 28.27 11.96
N TYR A 241 -20.37 27.58 10.81
CA TYR A 241 -20.63 26.16 10.76
C TYR A 241 -19.48 25.42 10.07
N ALA A 242 -18.86 24.49 10.81
CA ALA A 242 -17.88 23.56 10.26
C ALA A 242 -18.57 22.26 9.85
N ILE A 243 -18.36 21.86 8.60
CA ILE A 243 -18.90 20.60 8.04
C ILE A 243 -18.03 19.43 8.51
N GLU A 244 -18.66 18.28 8.77
CA GLU A 244 -17.93 17.07 9.16
C GLU A 244 -16.92 16.66 8.09
N PRO A 245 -15.61 16.50 8.42
CA PRO A 245 -14.59 16.16 7.45
C PRO A 245 -14.81 14.80 6.79
N LEU A 246 -14.62 14.72 5.48
CA LEU A 246 -14.54 13.45 4.75
C LEU A 246 -13.08 12.98 4.69
N ARG A 247 -12.79 11.78 5.19
CA ARG A 247 -11.49 11.16 5.10
C ARG A 247 -11.56 9.87 4.27
N VAL A 248 -10.76 9.79 3.22
CA VAL A 248 -10.75 8.65 2.29
C VAL A 248 -9.32 8.26 1.90
N ILE A 249 -9.17 7.01 1.49
CA ILE A 249 -7.95 6.48 0.88
C ILE A 249 -8.36 5.84 -0.43
N PHE A 250 -7.85 6.38 -1.54
CA PHE A 250 -8.13 5.86 -2.89
C PHE A 250 -6.85 5.74 -3.70
N THR A 251 -6.95 5.05 -4.83
CA THR A 251 -5.99 5.14 -5.93
C THR A 251 -6.55 6.14 -6.93
N LEU A 252 -5.72 7.11 -7.30
CA LEU A 252 -6.08 8.17 -8.24
C LEU A 252 -5.91 7.68 -9.69
N ASP A 253 -6.75 8.13 -10.59
CA ASP A 253 -6.61 7.90 -12.01
C ASP A 253 -5.58 8.86 -12.61
N GLN A 254 -4.80 8.39 -13.60
CA GLN A 254 -3.91 9.28 -14.34
C GLN A 254 -4.72 10.28 -15.16
N ASP A 255 -4.21 11.50 -15.23
CA ASP A 255 -4.81 12.59 -15.98
C ASP A 255 -3.75 13.29 -16.84
N GLU A 256 -4.19 14.21 -17.71
CA GLU A 256 -3.30 14.95 -18.58
C GLU A 256 -2.31 15.85 -17.83
N GLY A 257 -1.24 16.25 -18.48
CA GLY A 257 -0.25 17.16 -17.93
C GLY A 257 0.56 16.62 -16.74
N GLY A 258 0.57 15.30 -16.52
CA GLY A 258 1.24 14.65 -15.39
C GLY A 258 0.50 14.83 -14.08
N PHE A 259 -0.77 15.16 -14.12
CA PHE A 259 -1.67 15.11 -12.98
C PHE A 259 -2.24 13.72 -12.79
N CYS A 260 -2.75 13.47 -11.58
CA CYS A 260 -3.69 12.41 -11.31
C CYS A 260 -4.94 13.01 -10.71
N LYS A 261 -6.09 12.35 -10.91
CA LYS A 261 -7.39 12.85 -10.47
C LYS A 261 -8.15 11.82 -9.65
N LEU A 262 -9.04 12.32 -8.83
CA LEU A 262 -10.05 11.55 -8.12
C LEU A 262 -11.35 12.34 -8.17
N ALA A 263 -12.41 11.73 -8.70
CA ALA A 263 -13.73 12.33 -8.78
C ALA A 263 -14.75 11.54 -7.95
N GLY A 264 -15.93 12.10 -7.74
CA GLY A 264 -17.04 11.42 -7.08
C GLY A 264 -16.94 11.33 -5.56
N LEU A 265 -16.13 12.20 -4.93
CA LEU A 265 -16.09 12.29 -3.48
C LEU A 265 -17.40 12.93 -2.98
N ARG A 266 -18.23 12.15 -2.32
CA ARG A 266 -19.49 12.61 -1.73
C ARG A 266 -19.20 13.34 -0.44
N PHE A 267 -19.08 14.66 -0.52
CA PHE A 267 -18.87 15.50 0.64
C PHE A 267 -20.23 15.92 1.20
N ARG A 268 -20.59 15.34 2.33
CA ARG A 268 -21.88 15.58 2.97
C ARG A 268 -21.91 16.98 3.60
N LEU A 269 -22.93 17.77 3.29
CA LEU A 269 -23.10 19.12 3.78
C LEU A 269 -23.92 19.20 5.06
N ASP A 270 -25.03 18.44 5.10
CA ASP A 270 -25.96 18.43 6.23
C ASP A 270 -25.49 17.53 7.36
N GLY A 271 -25.60 17.99 8.56
CA GLY A 271 -25.23 17.30 9.79
C GLY A 271 -25.99 17.94 10.94
N GLU A 272 -25.36 18.90 11.59
CA GLU A 272 -26.03 19.72 12.62
C GLU A 272 -26.93 20.82 12.04
N ARG A 273 -26.81 21.11 10.74
CA ARG A 273 -27.64 22.07 10.00
C ARG A 273 -28.49 21.37 8.95
N THR A 274 -29.66 21.91 8.69
CA THR A 274 -30.54 21.41 7.62
C THR A 274 -30.06 21.97 6.27
N ILE A 275 -30.38 21.24 5.17
CA ILE A 275 -30.01 21.69 3.84
C ILE A 275 -30.63 23.05 3.49
N ASP A 276 -31.86 23.34 3.93
CA ASP A 276 -32.53 24.61 3.67
C ASP A 276 -31.79 25.81 4.26
N GLU A 277 -31.02 25.64 5.33
CA GLU A 277 -30.18 26.67 5.93
C GLU A 277 -28.89 26.90 5.11
N LEU A 278 -28.44 25.88 4.36
CA LEU A 278 -27.18 25.87 3.63
C LEU A 278 -27.34 26.28 2.16
N LEU A 279 -28.51 26.08 1.56
CA LEU A 279 -28.75 26.47 0.16
C LEU A 279 -28.51 27.94 -0.07
N GLY A 280 -27.78 28.27 -1.14
CA GLY A 280 -27.42 29.65 -1.51
C GLY A 280 -26.35 30.28 -0.63
N LYS A 281 -25.69 29.50 0.24
CA LYS A 281 -24.56 29.93 1.05
C LYS A 281 -23.23 29.60 0.40
N VAL A 282 -22.21 30.38 0.69
CA VAL A 282 -20.84 30.09 0.31
C VAL A 282 -20.30 28.98 1.23
N VAL A 283 -19.72 27.96 0.62
CA VAL A 283 -19.02 26.87 1.32
C VAL A 283 -17.55 26.96 0.96
N ASP A 284 -16.71 27.20 1.96
CA ASP A 284 -15.26 27.08 1.80
C ASP A 284 -14.88 25.60 1.87
N VAL A 285 -14.18 25.10 0.86
CA VAL A 285 -13.72 23.70 0.78
C VAL A 285 -12.20 23.69 0.71
N GLU A 286 -11.57 23.00 1.62
CA GLU A 286 -10.12 22.74 1.64
C GLU A 286 -9.86 21.24 1.54
N VAL A 287 -8.94 20.83 0.67
CA VAL A 287 -8.54 19.44 0.55
C VAL A 287 -7.07 19.29 0.86
N THR A 288 -6.76 18.44 1.83
CA THR A 288 -5.40 18.04 2.16
C THR A 288 -5.17 16.59 1.73
N VAL A 289 -4.08 16.36 0.99
CA VAL A 289 -3.66 15.02 0.58
C VAL A 289 -2.28 14.75 1.15
N THR A 290 -2.17 13.66 1.93
CA THR A 290 -0.88 13.15 2.45
C THR A 290 -0.60 11.81 1.82
N ASP A 291 0.52 11.68 1.13
CA ASP A 291 0.89 10.43 0.46
C ASP A 291 1.58 9.43 1.40
N ALA A 292 1.87 8.23 0.87
CA ALA A 292 2.50 7.15 1.63
C ALA A 292 3.95 7.46 2.05
N ASP A 293 4.61 8.44 1.42
CA ASP A 293 5.95 8.89 1.78
C ASP A 293 5.91 9.98 2.86
N GLY A 294 4.72 10.51 3.18
CA GLY A 294 4.49 11.59 4.14
C GLY A 294 4.51 12.99 3.52
N ASP A 295 4.65 13.11 2.21
CA ASP A 295 4.54 14.40 1.53
C ASP A 295 3.08 14.85 1.51
N THR A 296 2.86 16.15 1.73
CA THR A 296 1.52 16.73 1.88
C THR A 296 1.32 17.91 0.94
N GLY A 297 0.18 17.94 0.26
CA GLY A 297 -0.30 19.06 -0.52
C GLY A 297 -1.69 19.50 -0.05
N THR A 298 -2.01 20.79 -0.22
CA THR A 298 -3.30 21.38 0.12
C THR A 298 -3.79 22.21 -1.05
N GLY A 299 -5.08 22.19 -1.30
CA GLY A 299 -5.77 22.98 -2.33
C GLY A 299 -7.11 23.45 -1.87
#